data_0d875d58061d005e7813b991a2463f11
#
_entry.id   0d875d58061d005e7813b991a2463f11
#
_cell.length_a   1.000
_cell.length_b   1.000
_cell.length_c   1.000
_cell.angle_alpha   90.00
_cell.angle_beta   90.00
_cell.angle_gamma   90.00
#
_symmetry.space_group_name_H-M   'P 1'
#
loop_
_entity.id
_entity.type
_entity.pdbx_description
1 polymer ?
#
loop_
_entity_poly.entity_id
_entity_poly.type
_entity_poly.pdbx_seq_one_letter_code
_entity_poly.pdbx_strand_id
1 'polypeptide(L)'
;MNPIHHYLVPLDFIIVGIYLLLLIGIGYWISFVKTKQEGENLFLANRSLKWYSIGLNMWGTNVGPSMLVASASAGFTSGLVTGNFAWYAFPFIFLLATVFAPRYLGAQVQTLPEFMGKRFGQSTRNILAWYSIVTILISWLGLTLYSGGILVSQILNFPMWLSIILLVVISAFFAIAGGLKAIAFTNVFQMILLIVVSFILAWLGFQKAGGIEGIVEKTPAHYWNLLKPIDDKDYPWLAIALGYPVMGIWFWCTDQSMVQSILGAKSLKQGQLGANFIGWLKILDVALFIIPGICCFVLFPQLKNPDEAYMTMVVNLLPQGMTGLIMAVLIAALISTIDSALNSLSTVFTLDIYARKYNQQASNAQIVKTGRWVAVAGAILAVGLALAMDSIKGLKLFDIFQAVLGFIAPPMAAVFLLGVFWKRTSTKAANFVLSAGTLISFTVAVFYLWVFPAGEYPQWPHFLLLSFYIFCLLIFLGILISLYDKTARKENDLTLTASAKTSKQVLIWWLILAIVMISFYIIFNGH
;
A
#
# COMPACT_ATOMS: atom_id res chain seq x y z
N MET A 1 28.71 -2.65 13.21
CA MET A 1 28.23 -4.05 13.35
C MET A 1 28.72 -4.85 12.16
N ASN A 2 28.92 -6.17 12.31
CA ASN A 2 29.20 -7.02 11.15
C ASN A 2 27.99 -7.07 10.23
N PRO A 3 28.16 -7.28 8.92
CA PRO A 3 27.05 -7.47 8.00
C PRO A 3 26.07 -8.56 8.47
N ILE A 4 24.79 -8.38 8.23
CA ILE A 4 23.69 -9.25 8.76
C ILE A 4 23.91 -10.72 8.42
N HIS A 5 24.44 -11.03 7.26
CA HIS A 5 24.71 -12.41 6.82
C HIS A 5 25.68 -13.18 7.71
N HIS A 6 26.55 -12.50 8.48
CA HIS A 6 27.44 -13.17 9.43
C HIS A 6 26.73 -13.77 10.65
N TYR A 7 25.50 -13.34 10.91
CA TYR A 7 24.68 -13.85 12.02
C TYR A 7 23.81 -15.04 11.62
N LEU A 8 23.75 -15.36 10.31
CA LEU A 8 22.93 -16.45 9.78
C LEU A 8 23.66 -17.78 9.85
N VAL A 9 22.94 -18.80 10.29
CA VAL A 9 23.43 -20.18 10.30
C VAL A 9 22.82 -20.98 9.14
N PRO A 10 23.44 -22.10 8.71
CA PRO A 10 22.88 -22.93 7.62
C PRO A 10 21.42 -23.33 7.81
N LEU A 11 20.97 -23.51 9.06
CA LEU A 11 19.59 -23.81 9.41
C LEU A 11 18.62 -22.72 8.94
N ASP A 12 18.99 -21.44 9.04
CA ASP A 12 18.16 -20.33 8.60
C ASP A 12 17.92 -20.38 7.10
N PHE A 13 18.96 -20.65 6.30
CA PHE A 13 18.83 -20.79 4.84
C PHE A 13 17.98 -22.02 4.45
N ILE A 14 18.10 -23.13 5.18
CA ILE A 14 17.27 -24.33 4.97
C ILE A 14 15.78 -23.99 5.21
N ILE A 15 15.48 -23.27 6.29
CA ILE A 15 14.12 -22.84 6.63
C ILE A 15 13.55 -21.91 5.55
N VAL A 16 14.34 -20.93 5.09
CA VAL A 16 13.94 -20.04 3.97
C VAL A 16 13.64 -20.87 2.72
N GLY A 17 14.52 -21.82 2.36
CA GLY A 17 14.33 -22.67 1.20
C GLY A 17 13.07 -23.54 1.28
N ILE A 18 12.85 -24.23 2.42
CA ILE A 18 11.66 -25.05 2.66
C ILE A 18 10.39 -24.18 2.58
N TYR A 19 10.38 -23.01 3.21
CA TYR A 19 9.24 -22.13 3.21
C TYR A 19 8.87 -21.63 1.80
N LEU A 20 9.86 -21.21 1.00
CA LEU A 20 9.64 -20.78 -0.38
C LEU A 20 9.12 -21.95 -1.25
N LEU A 21 9.66 -23.16 -1.08
CA LEU A 21 9.16 -24.36 -1.78
C LEU A 21 7.71 -24.69 -1.39
N LEU A 22 7.36 -24.56 -0.11
CA LEU A 22 5.98 -24.74 0.36
C LEU A 22 5.04 -23.72 -0.27
N LEU A 23 5.44 -22.44 -0.32
CA LEU A 23 4.64 -21.39 -0.97
C LEU A 23 4.44 -21.67 -2.46
N ILE A 24 5.50 -22.03 -3.19
CA ILE A 24 5.43 -22.40 -4.60
C ILE A 24 4.48 -23.60 -4.77
N GLY A 25 4.59 -24.61 -3.91
CA GLY A 25 3.72 -25.79 -3.93
C GLY A 25 2.25 -25.44 -3.69
N ILE A 26 1.96 -24.61 -2.70
CA ILE A 26 0.59 -24.12 -2.41
C ILE A 26 0.05 -23.32 -3.59
N GLY A 27 0.83 -22.37 -4.12
CA GLY A 27 0.46 -21.56 -5.28
C GLY A 27 0.17 -22.42 -6.51
N TYR A 28 1.03 -23.40 -6.80
CA TYR A 28 0.83 -24.36 -7.88
C TYR A 28 -0.45 -25.19 -7.68
N TRP A 29 -0.65 -25.75 -6.49
CA TRP A 29 -1.83 -26.56 -6.19
C TRP A 29 -3.14 -25.78 -6.37
N ILE A 30 -3.21 -24.56 -5.84
CA ILE A 30 -4.38 -23.70 -5.99
C ILE A 30 -4.60 -23.36 -7.47
N SER A 31 -3.54 -22.97 -8.18
CA SER A 31 -3.63 -22.47 -9.56
C SER A 31 -3.98 -23.56 -10.58
N PHE A 32 -3.37 -24.71 -10.46
CA PHE A 32 -3.46 -25.76 -11.51
C PHE A 32 -4.38 -26.91 -11.14
N VAL A 33 -4.59 -27.20 -9.86
CA VAL A 33 -5.42 -28.33 -9.42
C VAL A 33 -6.83 -27.87 -9.06
N LYS A 34 -6.97 -26.79 -8.27
CA LYS A 34 -8.25 -26.36 -7.75
C LYS A 34 -9.01 -25.41 -8.70
N THR A 35 -8.30 -24.65 -9.52
CA THR A 35 -8.89 -23.60 -10.40
C THR A 35 -9.28 -24.13 -11.79
N LYS A 36 -8.79 -25.29 -12.21
CA LYS A 36 -9.10 -25.89 -13.52
C LYS A 36 -10.59 -26.25 -13.76
N GLN A 37 -11.40 -26.27 -12.72
CA GLN A 37 -12.79 -26.75 -12.80
C GLN A 37 -13.85 -25.68 -13.06
N GLU A 38 -13.50 -24.41 -13.04
CA GLU A 38 -14.47 -23.31 -13.19
C GLU A 38 -13.91 -22.29 -14.17
N GLY A 39 -14.69 -21.84 -15.16
CA GLY A 39 -14.35 -20.75 -16.09
C GLY A 39 -14.20 -19.41 -15.34
N GLU A 40 -13.15 -19.30 -14.55
CA GLU A 40 -13.00 -18.28 -13.52
C GLU A 40 -12.57 -16.93 -14.06
N ASN A 41 -13.17 -15.87 -13.51
CA ASN A 41 -12.64 -14.52 -13.62
C ASN A 41 -11.39 -14.41 -12.72
N LEU A 42 -10.22 -14.58 -13.34
CA LEU A 42 -8.92 -14.60 -12.69
C LEU A 42 -8.64 -13.31 -11.88
N PHE A 43 -9.20 -12.19 -12.32
CA PHE A 43 -8.93 -10.86 -11.77
C PHE A 43 -9.73 -10.52 -10.52
N LEU A 44 -10.92 -11.13 -10.34
CA LEU A 44 -11.83 -10.84 -9.22
C LEU A 44 -12.12 -12.04 -8.32
N ALA A 45 -11.38 -13.14 -8.45
CA ALA A 45 -11.61 -14.38 -7.69
C ALA A 45 -13.08 -14.84 -7.73
N ASN A 46 -13.77 -14.69 -8.87
CA ASN A 46 -15.21 -14.94 -9.04
C ASN A 46 -16.12 -14.26 -8.02
N ARG A 47 -15.68 -13.15 -7.42
CA ARG A 47 -16.39 -12.47 -6.32
C ARG A 47 -16.75 -13.42 -5.17
N SER A 48 -15.78 -14.23 -4.74
CA SER A 48 -15.97 -15.24 -3.69
C SER A 48 -15.32 -14.88 -2.36
N LEU A 49 -14.57 -13.74 -2.29
CA LEU A 49 -13.78 -13.39 -1.12
C LEU A 49 -14.66 -13.06 0.09
N LYS A 50 -14.27 -13.62 1.24
CA LYS A 50 -14.89 -13.37 2.55
C LYS A 50 -14.12 -12.26 3.29
N TRP A 51 -14.75 -11.66 4.29
CA TRP A 51 -14.25 -10.51 5.03
C TRP A 51 -12.82 -10.69 5.57
N TYR A 52 -12.50 -11.84 6.15
CA TYR A 52 -11.16 -12.09 6.69
C TYR A 52 -10.09 -12.18 5.59
N SER A 53 -10.42 -12.81 4.46
CA SER A 53 -9.52 -12.88 3.31
C SER A 53 -9.32 -11.51 2.68
N ILE A 54 -10.39 -10.70 2.57
CA ILE A 54 -10.31 -9.32 2.08
C ILE A 54 -9.39 -8.48 2.99
N GLY A 55 -9.63 -8.48 4.31
CA GLY A 55 -8.86 -7.69 5.25
C GLY A 55 -7.39 -8.09 5.30
N LEU A 56 -7.09 -9.39 5.40
CA LEU A 56 -5.71 -9.89 5.40
C LEU A 56 -5.00 -9.67 4.05
N ASN A 57 -5.72 -9.81 2.93
CA ASN A 57 -5.12 -9.53 1.62
C ASN A 57 -4.80 -8.04 1.44
N MET A 58 -5.73 -7.15 1.81
CA MET A 58 -5.49 -5.70 1.77
C MET A 58 -4.35 -5.29 2.73
N TRP A 59 -4.33 -5.86 3.94
CA TRP A 59 -3.27 -5.61 4.90
C TRP A 59 -1.93 -6.12 4.40
N GLY A 60 -1.87 -7.33 3.84
CA GLY A 60 -0.67 -7.91 3.24
C GLY A 60 -0.16 -7.16 2.01
N THR A 61 -1.06 -6.56 1.23
CA THR A 61 -0.67 -5.65 0.14
C THR A 61 -0.05 -4.36 0.69
N ASN A 62 -0.57 -3.82 1.80
CA ASN A 62 -0.06 -2.61 2.44
C ASN A 62 1.22 -2.84 3.25
N VAL A 63 1.27 -3.93 4.03
CA VAL A 63 2.40 -4.26 4.91
C VAL A 63 3.40 -5.13 4.16
N GLY A 64 4.06 -4.55 3.15
CA GLY A 64 5.26 -5.16 2.59
C GLY A 64 6.45 -5.01 3.54
N PRO A 65 7.49 -5.84 3.44
CA PRO A 65 8.72 -5.72 4.23
C PRO A 65 9.37 -4.36 4.12
N SER A 66 9.21 -3.68 3.00
CA SER A 66 9.61 -2.30 2.80
C SER A 66 9.01 -1.37 3.85
N MET A 67 7.69 -1.47 4.03
CA MET A 67 6.98 -0.69 5.02
C MET A 67 7.36 -1.10 6.45
N LEU A 68 7.63 -2.38 6.66
CA LEU A 68 8.06 -2.93 7.95
C LEU A 68 9.45 -2.42 8.34
N VAL A 69 10.43 -2.53 7.45
CA VAL A 69 11.80 -2.01 7.67
C VAL A 69 11.75 -0.50 7.83
N ALA A 70 11.04 0.21 6.95
CA ALA A 70 10.91 1.65 7.01
C ALA A 70 10.20 2.13 8.29
N SER A 71 9.17 1.42 8.76
CA SER A 71 8.48 1.75 10.01
C SER A 71 9.36 1.54 11.24
N ALA A 72 10.19 0.49 11.27
CA ALA A 72 11.15 0.28 12.34
C ALA A 72 12.26 1.34 12.32
N SER A 73 12.77 1.69 11.13
CA SER A 73 13.71 2.79 10.95
C SER A 73 13.14 4.11 11.47
N ALA A 74 11.90 4.41 11.13
CA ALA A 74 11.19 5.60 11.58
C ALA A 74 10.89 5.57 13.10
N GLY A 75 10.54 4.42 13.66
CA GLY A 75 10.42 4.23 15.11
C GLY A 75 11.75 4.48 15.83
N PHE A 76 12.86 3.99 15.28
CA PHE A 76 14.21 4.23 15.80
C PHE A 76 14.61 5.70 15.77
N THR A 77 14.27 6.44 14.73
CA THR A 77 14.72 7.84 14.53
C THR A 77 13.77 8.89 15.10
N SER A 78 12.46 8.65 15.02
CA SER A 78 11.43 9.67 15.25
C SER A 78 10.39 9.26 16.29
N GLY A 79 10.42 8.01 16.74
CA GLY A 79 9.48 7.47 17.71
C GLY A 79 8.09 7.22 17.14
N LEU A 80 7.05 7.43 17.95
CA LEU A 80 5.67 7.04 17.67
C LEU A 80 4.96 7.91 16.62
N VAL A 81 5.48 9.10 16.30
CA VAL A 81 4.84 10.03 15.36
C VAL A 81 4.52 9.41 14.00
N THR A 82 5.36 8.49 13.53
CA THR A 82 5.15 7.76 12.28
C THR A 82 3.98 6.78 12.33
N GLY A 83 3.50 6.46 13.53
CA GLY A 83 2.26 5.72 13.77
C GLY A 83 1.01 6.40 13.18
N ASN A 84 1.07 7.72 12.95
CA ASN A 84 0.00 8.43 12.24
C ASN A 84 -0.28 7.83 10.85
N PHE A 85 0.73 7.36 10.12
CA PHE A 85 0.52 6.75 8.80
C PHE A 85 -0.24 5.42 8.87
N ALA A 86 -0.24 4.76 10.04
CA ALA A 86 -1.05 3.58 10.28
C ALA A 86 -2.41 3.92 10.92
N TRP A 87 -2.42 4.66 12.01
CA TRP A 87 -3.62 4.90 12.80
C TRP A 87 -4.57 5.90 12.16
N TYR A 88 -4.07 6.97 11.56
CA TYR A 88 -4.91 7.95 10.87
C TYR A 88 -5.52 7.40 9.55
N ALA A 89 -5.21 6.16 9.17
CA ALA A 89 -5.85 5.49 8.05
C ALA A 89 -7.34 5.15 8.30
N PHE A 90 -7.77 4.99 9.56
CA PHE A 90 -9.10 4.47 9.89
C PHE A 90 -10.28 5.31 9.32
N PRO A 91 -10.27 6.65 9.26
CA PRO A 91 -11.36 7.42 8.66
C PRO A 91 -11.50 7.16 7.15
N PHE A 92 -10.38 6.93 6.46
CA PHE A 92 -10.39 6.68 5.01
C PHE A 92 -10.81 5.26 4.67
N ILE A 93 -10.45 4.28 5.51
CA ILE A 93 -10.95 2.91 5.40
C ILE A 93 -12.45 2.86 5.74
N PHE A 94 -12.92 3.67 6.70
CA PHE A 94 -14.34 3.86 6.97
C PHE A 94 -15.07 4.48 5.77
N LEU A 95 -14.48 5.49 5.13
CA LEU A 95 -14.98 6.10 3.91
C LEU A 95 -15.05 5.08 2.76
N LEU A 96 -14.03 4.22 2.61
CA LEU A 96 -14.09 3.09 1.68
C LEU A 96 -15.28 2.20 1.98
N ALA A 97 -15.46 1.75 3.21
CA ALA A 97 -16.50 0.80 3.60
C ALA A 97 -17.92 1.34 3.41
N THR A 98 -18.13 2.61 3.74
CA THR A 98 -19.48 3.20 3.82
C THR A 98 -19.89 3.98 2.58
N VAL A 99 -18.93 4.53 1.83
CA VAL A 99 -19.20 5.38 0.67
C VAL A 99 -18.77 4.72 -0.63
N PHE A 100 -17.51 4.30 -0.73
CA PHE A 100 -16.96 3.82 -2.00
C PHE A 100 -17.33 2.37 -2.31
N ALA A 101 -17.17 1.42 -1.37
CA ALA A 101 -17.49 0.01 -1.60
C ALA A 101 -18.96 -0.23 -2.00
N PRO A 102 -19.96 0.41 -1.38
CA PRO A 102 -21.34 0.30 -1.85
C PRO A 102 -21.53 0.73 -3.31
N ARG A 103 -20.84 1.79 -3.74
CA ARG A 103 -20.92 2.30 -5.11
C ARG A 103 -20.19 1.39 -6.10
N TYR A 104 -19.01 0.92 -5.76
CA TYR A 104 -18.25 0.01 -6.60
C TYR A 104 -18.95 -1.33 -6.83
N LEU A 105 -19.41 -1.96 -5.75
CA LEU A 105 -20.13 -3.23 -5.82
C LEU A 105 -21.53 -3.07 -6.42
N GLY A 106 -22.22 -1.97 -6.13
CA GLY A 106 -23.51 -1.65 -6.73
C GLY A 106 -23.41 -1.41 -8.24
N ALA A 107 -22.35 -0.73 -8.70
CA ALA A 107 -22.09 -0.51 -10.12
C ALA A 107 -21.57 -1.78 -10.84
N GLN A 108 -21.31 -2.87 -10.13
CA GLN A 108 -20.81 -4.15 -10.67
C GLN A 108 -19.53 -4.01 -11.53
N VAL A 109 -18.70 -3.02 -11.20
CA VAL A 109 -17.45 -2.75 -11.93
C VAL A 109 -16.35 -3.78 -11.60
N GLN A 110 -15.42 -3.94 -12.50
CA GLN A 110 -14.24 -4.79 -12.33
C GLN A 110 -12.98 -3.98 -12.04
N THR A 111 -12.98 -2.70 -12.45
CA THR A 111 -11.86 -1.79 -12.24
C THR A 111 -12.36 -0.40 -11.85
N LEU A 112 -11.48 0.38 -11.21
CA LEU A 112 -11.77 1.78 -10.90
C LEU A 112 -11.83 2.68 -12.16
N PRO A 113 -11.00 2.47 -13.20
CA PRO A 113 -11.22 3.13 -14.49
C PRO A 113 -12.61 2.87 -15.08
N GLU A 114 -13.13 1.64 -14.97
CA GLU A 114 -14.49 1.33 -15.41
C GLU A 114 -15.54 2.12 -14.62
N PHE A 115 -15.39 2.23 -13.30
CA PHE A 115 -16.29 3.00 -12.45
C PHE A 115 -16.36 4.47 -12.88
N MET A 116 -15.19 5.10 -13.06
CA MET A 116 -15.12 6.49 -13.52
C MET A 116 -15.57 6.64 -14.97
N GLY A 117 -15.36 5.61 -15.80
CA GLY A 117 -15.89 5.56 -17.16
C GLY A 117 -17.40 5.55 -17.23
N LYS A 118 -18.07 4.85 -16.32
CA LYS A 118 -19.55 4.89 -16.19
C LYS A 118 -20.05 6.28 -15.76
N ARG A 119 -19.24 7.03 -15.01
CA ARG A 119 -19.57 8.37 -14.52
C ARG A 119 -19.27 9.49 -15.51
N PHE A 120 -18.11 9.45 -16.17
CA PHE A 120 -17.56 10.55 -16.98
C PHE A 120 -17.31 10.17 -18.44
N GLY A 121 -17.61 8.94 -18.84
CA GLY A 121 -17.42 8.48 -20.20
C GLY A 121 -16.01 7.90 -20.48
N GLN A 122 -15.84 7.54 -21.77
CA GLN A 122 -14.70 6.72 -22.20
C GLN A 122 -13.35 7.43 -22.16
N SER A 123 -13.31 8.75 -22.35
CA SER A 123 -12.07 9.52 -22.26
C SER A 123 -11.46 9.47 -20.87
N THR A 124 -12.29 9.70 -19.84
CA THR A 124 -11.86 9.61 -18.44
C THR A 124 -11.40 8.20 -18.07
N ARG A 125 -12.12 7.17 -18.54
CA ARG A 125 -11.72 5.77 -18.33
C ARG A 125 -10.33 5.49 -18.89
N ASN A 126 -10.04 5.97 -20.11
CA ASN A 126 -8.73 5.78 -20.74
C ASN A 126 -7.61 6.49 -19.96
N ILE A 127 -7.81 7.77 -19.62
CA ILE A 127 -6.81 8.55 -18.88
C ILE A 127 -6.54 7.87 -17.53
N LEU A 128 -7.59 7.46 -16.82
CA LEU A 128 -7.46 6.82 -15.53
C LEU A 128 -6.81 5.44 -15.61
N ALA A 129 -7.07 4.67 -16.67
CA ALA A 129 -6.42 3.38 -16.87
C ALA A 129 -4.90 3.55 -17.03
N TRP A 130 -4.46 4.49 -17.87
CA TRP A 130 -3.02 4.79 -18.01
C TRP A 130 -2.41 5.35 -16.75
N TYR A 131 -3.12 6.26 -16.06
CA TYR A 131 -2.70 6.76 -14.75
C TYR A 131 -2.47 5.60 -13.77
N SER A 132 -3.46 4.70 -13.62
CA SER A 132 -3.36 3.55 -12.72
C SER A 132 -2.20 2.62 -13.07
N ILE A 133 -1.94 2.39 -14.37
CA ILE A 133 -0.80 1.58 -14.82
C ILE A 133 0.52 2.21 -14.38
N VAL A 134 0.69 3.52 -14.63
CA VAL A 134 1.92 4.24 -14.26
C VAL A 134 2.11 4.25 -12.75
N THR A 135 1.05 4.53 -11.99
CA THR A 135 1.13 4.56 -10.51
C THR A 135 1.41 3.19 -9.92
N ILE A 136 0.82 2.11 -10.45
CA ILE A 136 1.13 0.74 -10.01
C ILE A 136 2.60 0.40 -10.30
N LEU A 137 3.10 0.76 -11.46
CA LEU A 137 4.50 0.52 -11.81
C LEU A 137 5.47 1.26 -10.90
N ILE A 138 5.19 2.52 -10.56
CA ILE A 138 6.08 3.35 -9.73
C ILE A 138 5.92 3.00 -8.25
N SER A 139 4.70 3.13 -7.70
CA SER A 139 4.47 3.05 -6.25
C SER A 139 4.46 1.62 -5.72
N TRP A 140 3.82 0.70 -6.42
CA TRP A 140 3.66 -0.66 -5.93
C TRP A 140 4.81 -1.58 -6.38
N LEU A 141 5.21 -1.51 -7.63
CA LEU A 141 6.25 -2.39 -8.14
C LEU A 141 7.65 -1.80 -7.94
N GLY A 142 7.89 -0.58 -8.40
CA GLY A 142 9.21 0.06 -8.34
C GLY A 142 9.72 0.22 -6.91
N LEU A 143 8.93 0.87 -6.04
CA LEU A 143 9.31 1.07 -4.63
C LEU A 143 9.44 -0.23 -3.86
N THR A 144 8.54 -1.20 -4.08
CA THR A 144 8.60 -2.50 -3.38
C THR A 144 9.81 -3.30 -3.82
N LEU A 145 10.16 -3.29 -5.11
CA LEU A 145 11.35 -3.97 -5.60
C LEU A 145 12.64 -3.30 -5.16
N TYR A 146 12.67 -1.96 -5.12
CA TYR A 146 13.81 -1.22 -4.61
C TYR A 146 14.11 -1.57 -3.14
N SER A 147 13.12 -1.40 -2.27
CA SER A 147 13.27 -1.67 -0.84
C SER A 147 13.41 -3.17 -0.53
N GLY A 148 12.71 -4.03 -1.28
CA GLY A 148 12.87 -5.48 -1.21
C GLY A 148 14.26 -5.94 -1.67
N GLY A 149 14.80 -5.30 -2.70
CA GLY A 149 16.17 -5.50 -3.18
C GLY A 149 17.21 -5.20 -2.10
N ILE A 150 17.04 -4.08 -1.38
CA ILE A 150 17.89 -3.73 -0.22
C ILE A 150 17.81 -4.84 0.84
N LEU A 151 16.60 -5.23 1.25
CA LEU A 151 16.40 -6.25 2.27
C LEU A 151 17.03 -7.60 1.89
N VAL A 152 16.76 -8.09 0.68
CA VAL A 152 17.31 -9.38 0.20
C VAL A 152 18.81 -9.32 0.03
N SER A 153 19.35 -8.17 -0.43
CA SER A 153 20.80 -7.93 -0.51
C SER A 153 21.46 -8.02 0.87
N GLN A 154 20.86 -7.43 1.89
CA GLN A 154 21.36 -7.50 3.28
C GLN A 154 21.34 -8.93 3.84
N ILE A 155 20.28 -9.71 3.52
CA ILE A 155 20.11 -11.08 4.01
C ILE A 155 21.05 -12.06 3.29
N LEU A 156 21.05 -12.03 1.95
CA LEU A 156 21.75 -13.04 1.14
C LEU A 156 23.15 -12.62 0.71
N ASN A 157 23.55 -11.38 1.01
CA ASN A 157 24.82 -10.78 0.56
C ASN A 157 24.98 -10.82 -0.98
N PHE A 158 23.86 -10.68 -1.70
CA PHE A 158 23.87 -10.56 -3.16
C PHE A 158 23.91 -9.10 -3.60
N PRO A 159 24.47 -8.79 -4.77
CA PRO A 159 24.33 -7.45 -5.32
C PRO A 159 22.84 -7.10 -5.53
N MET A 160 22.50 -5.83 -5.33
CA MET A 160 21.12 -5.36 -5.34
C MET A 160 20.34 -5.75 -6.61
N TRP A 161 20.97 -5.61 -7.78
CA TRP A 161 20.35 -5.97 -9.05
C TRP A 161 19.93 -7.45 -9.12
N LEU A 162 20.75 -8.36 -8.57
CA LEU A 162 20.44 -9.79 -8.53
C LEU A 162 19.29 -10.07 -7.56
N SER A 163 19.27 -9.40 -6.41
CA SER A 163 18.20 -9.50 -5.41
C SER A 163 16.85 -9.06 -5.99
N ILE A 164 16.82 -7.96 -6.76
CA ILE A 164 15.63 -7.47 -7.46
C ILE A 164 15.15 -8.49 -8.50
N ILE A 165 16.07 -9.04 -9.31
CA ILE A 165 15.72 -10.04 -10.34
C ILE A 165 15.12 -11.30 -9.71
N LEU A 166 15.73 -11.81 -8.64
CA LEU A 166 15.20 -12.99 -7.93
C LEU A 166 13.78 -12.77 -7.41
N LEU A 167 13.53 -11.62 -6.77
CA LEU A 167 12.20 -11.26 -6.29
C LEU A 167 11.18 -11.22 -7.43
N VAL A 168 11.52 -10.56 -8.53
CA VAL A 168 10.63 -10.42 -9.69
C VAL A 168 10.33 -11.77 -10.33
N VAL A 169 11.32 -12.63 -10.51
CA VAL A 169 11.13 -13.95 -11.15
C VAL A 169 10.18 -14.81 -10.33
N ILE A 170 10.36 -14.85 -9.01
CA ILE A 170 9.49 -15.62 -8.11
C ILE A 170 8.07 -15.03 -8.13
N SER A 171 7.93 -13.70 -7.98
CA SER A 171 6.63 -13.04 -7.99
C SER A 171 5.90 -13.22 -9.33
N ALA A 172 6.59 -13.00 -10.47
CA ALA A 172 5.98 -13.17 -11.78
C ALA A 172 5.42 -14.60 -11.98
N PHE A 173 6.11 -15.61 -11.43
CA PHE A 173 5.60 -16.99 -11.45
C PHE A 173 4.23 -17.12 -10.77
N PHE A 174 4.07 -16.54 -9.56
CA PHE A 174 2.79 -16.58 -8.85
C PHE A 174 1.69 -15.78 -9.56
N ALA A 175 2.00 -14.57 -10.03
CA ALA A 175 1.04 -13.72 -10.73
C ALA A 175 0.54 -14.36 -12.03
N ILE A 176 1.43 -15.04 -12.78
CA ILE A 176 1.09 -15.72 -14.03
C ILE A 176 0.25 -16.99 -13.77
N ALA A 177 0.56 -17.71 -12.69
CA ALA A 177 -0.06 -19.00 -12.42
C ALA A 177 -1.45 -18.89 -11.79
N GLY A 178 -1.68 -17.98 -10.83
CA GLY A 178 -2.78 -18.10 -9.89
C GLY A 178 -3.86 -17.04 -9.85
N GLY A 179 -3.61 -15.82 -10.34
CA GLY A 179 -4.56 -14.70 -10.23
C GLY A 179 -4.97 -14.36 -8.79
N LEU A 180 -5.96 -13.47 -8.62
CA LEU A 180 -6.38 -12.92 -7.31
C LEU A 180 -6.76 -13.97 -6.28
N LYS A 181 -7.35 -15.10 -6.69
CA LYS A 181 -7.79 -16.16 -5.74
C LYS A 181 -6.60 -16.86 -5.09
N ALA A 182 -5.58 -17.22 -5.85
CA ALA A 182 -4.36 -17.82 -5.30
C ALA A 182 -3.60 -16.83 -4.41
N ILE A 183 -3.45 -15.59 -4.88
CA ILE A 183 -2.83 -14.49 -4.12
C ILE A 183 -3.55 -14.31 -2.77
N ALA A 184 -4.89 -14.24 -2.76
CA ALA A 184 -5.65 -14.05 -1.53
C ALA A 184 -5.49 -15.21 -0.54
N PHE A 185 -5.36 -16.45 -1.01
CA PHE A 185 -5.13 -17.61 -0.14
C PHE A 185 -3.71 -17.63 0.44
N THR A 186 -2.70 -17.41 -0.40
CA THR A 186 -1.31 -17.37 0.06
C THR A 186 -1.08 -16.22 1.02
N ASN A 187 -1.67 -15.05 0.75
CA ASN A 187 -1.59 -13.88 1.63
C ASN A 187 -2.19 -14.14 3.01
N VAL A 188 -3.33 -14.81 3.12
CA VAL A 188 -3.92 -15.15 4.42
C VAL A 188 -2.92 -15.94 5.28
N PHE A 189 -2.30 -16.97 4.71
CA PHE A 189 -1.30 -17.79 5.42
C PHE A 189 -0.06 -16.96 5.80
N GLN A 190 0.49 -16.20 4.85
CA GLN A 190 1.67 -15.38 5.06
C GLN A 190 1.45 -14.29 6.12
N MET A 191 0.28 -13.64 6.10
CA MET A 191 -0.03 -12.56 7.05
C MET A 191 -0.24 -13.07 8.46
N ILE A 192 -0.87 -14.22 8.64
CA ILE A 192 -0.98 -14.85 9.96
C ILE A 192 0.42 -15.15 10.52
N LEU A 193 1.29 -15.73 9.71
CA LEU A 193 2.65 -16.05 10.12
C LEU A 193 3.46 -14.79 10.42
N LEU A 194 3.33 -13.73 9.59
CA LEU A 194 3.97 -12.43 9.81
C LEU A 194 3.54 -11.83 11.15
N ILE A 195 2.25 -11.86 11.48
CA ILE A 195 1.73 -11.37 12.77
C ILE A 195 2.37 -12.12 13.92
N VAL A 196 2.36 -13.47 13.87
CA VAL A 196 2.90 -14.30 14.96
C VAL A 196 4.39 -14.02 15.18
N VAL A 197 5.16 -14.04 14.11
CA VAL A 197 6.63 -13.90 14.21
C VAL A 197 7.03 -12.47 14.60
N SER A 198 6.35 -11.45 14.04
CA SER A 198 6.57 -10.05 14.43
C SER A 198 6.14 -9.77 15.88
N PHE A 199 5.08 -10.43 16.36
CA PHE A 199 4.66 -10.33 17.76
C PHE A 199 5.73 -10.91 18.70
N ILE A 200 6.32 -12.05 18.37
CA ILE A 200 7.41 -12.65 19.16
C ILE A 200 8.60 -11.69 19.21
N LEU A 201 9.00 -11.12 18.07
CA LEU A 201 10.10 -10.16 18.03
C LEU A 201 9.81 -8.91 18.87
N ALA A 202 8.63 -8.32 18.70
CA ALA A 202 8.18 -7.15 19.44
C ALA A 202 8.16 -7.42 20.95
N TRP A 203 7.64 -8.57 21.36
CA TRP A 203 7.58 -9.00 22.76
C TRP A 203 8.97 -9.19 23.37
N LEU A 204 9.87 -9.89 22.69
CA LEU A 204 11.25 -10.07 23.14
C LEU A 204 12.00 -8.74 23.23
N GLY A 205 11.84 -7.86 22.25
CA GLY A 205 12.41 -6.51 22.26
C GLY A 205 11.89 -5.70 23.43
N PHE A 206 10.59 -5.72 23.66
CA PHE A 206 9.94 -5.04 24.76
C PHE A 206 10.44 -5.51 26.14
N GLN A 207 10.53 -6.83 26.34
CA GLN A 207 11.05 -7.39 27.60
C GLN A 207 12.53 -7.02 27.83
N LYS A 208 13.38 -7.17 26.82
CA LYS A 208 14.81 -6.85 26.94
C LYS A 208 15.09 -5.35 27.13
N ALA A 209 14.23 -4.49 26.58
CA ALA A 209 14.33 -3.05 26.79
C ALA A 209 13.90 -2.59 28.20
N GLY A 210 13.36 -3.49 29.03
CA GLY A 210 12.92 -3.20 30.40
C GLY A 210 11.45 -2.88 30.53
N GLY A 211 10.62 -3.32 29.56
CA GLY A 211 9.19 -3.04 29.55
C GLY A 211 8.87 -1.56 29.29
N ILE A 212 7.68 -1.13 29.67
CA ILE A 212 7.24 0.27 29.47
C ILE A 212 8.18 1.24 30.20
N GLU A 213 8.49 0.99 31.46
CA GLU A 213 9.34 1.86 32.29
C GLU A 213 10.74 2.02 31.67
N GLY A 214 11.40 0.91 31.32
CA GLY A 214 12.74 0.94 30.75
C GLY A 214 12.81 1.59 29.36
N ILE A 215 11.73 1.49 28.57
CA ILE A 215 11.69 2.15 27.26
C ILE A 215 11.46 3.65 27.42
N VAL A 216 10.49 4.05 28.25
CA VAL A 216 10.14 5.47 28.47
C VAL A 216 11.31 6.22 29.11
N GLU A 217 12.00 5.63 30.10
CA GLU A 217 13.14 6.25 30.76
C GLU A 217 14.32 6.50 29.81
N LYS A 218 14.57 5.58 28.87
CA LYS A 218 15.73 5.62 27.96
C LYS A 218 15.47 6.29 26.61
N THR A 219 14.22 6.70 26.36
CA THR A 219 13.85 7.40 25.12
C THR A 219 13.59 8.87 25.39
N PRO A 220 13.88 9.77 24.41
CA PRO A 220 13.48 11.17 24.53
C PRO A 220 11.95 11.30 24.66
N ALA A 221 11.48 12.24 25.49
CA ALA A 221 10.03 12.44 25.72
C ALA A 221 9.23 12.63 24.43
N HIS A 222 9.79 13.32 23.44
CA HIS A 222 9.13 13.56 22.14
C HIS A 222 8.92 12.28 21.30
N TYR A 223 9.52 11.13 21.67
CA TYR A 223 9.29 9.85 20.97
C TYR A 223 7.85 9.33 21.16
N TRP A 224 7.18 9.76 22.23
CA TRP A 224 5.82 9.31 22.57
C TRP A 224 4.73 10.22 22.02
N ASN A 225 5.09 11.32 21.37
CA ASN A 225 4.13 12.27 20.82
C ASN A 225 3.70 11.88 19.41
N LEU A 226 2.41 11.62 19.22
CA LEU A 226 1.81 11.44 17.89
C LEU A 226 1.69 12.75 17.13
N LEU A 227 1.43 13.84 17.84
CA LEU A 227 1.32 15.17 17.25
C LEU A 227 2.55 15.99 17.67
N LYS A 228 3.44 16.25 16.73
CA LYS A 228 4.62 17.10 16.94
C LYS A 228 4.29 18.56 16.65
N PRO A 229 5.06 19.51 17.21
CA PRO A 229 4.87 20.94 16.96
C PRO A 229 4.80 21.30 15.47
N ILE A 230 4.23 22.47 15.15
CA ILE A 230 4.05 22.92 13.76
C ILE A 230 5.38 23.22 13.05
N ASP A 231 6.40 23.53 13.82
CA ASP A 231 7.77 23.83 13.40
C ASP A 231 8.70 22.59 13.42
N ASP A 232 8.16 21.40 13.75
CA ASP A 232 8.92 20.16 13.61
C ASP A 232 9.31 19.95 12.15
N LYS A 233 10.60 19.64 11.92
CA LYS A 233 11.16 19.55 10.57
C LYS A 233 10.73 18.31 9.82
N ASP A 234 10.53 17.19 10.55
CA ASP A 234 10.28 15.90 9.95
C ASP A 234 8.78 15.58 9.85
N TYR A 235 7.99 15.87 10.90
CA TYR A 235 6.57 15.49 10.99
C TYR A 235 5.70 16.54 11.67
N PRO A 236 5.60 17.76 11.13
CA PRO A 236 4.72 18.79 11.71
C PRO A 236 3.26 18.33 11.68
N TRP A 237 2.55 18.47 12.81
CA TRP A 237 1.16 17.98 12.93
C TRP A 237 0.24 18.51 11.84
N LEU A 238 0.45 19.75 11.41
CA LEU A 238 -0.36 20.39 10.37
C LEU A 238 -0.18 19.70 9.01
N ALA A 239 1.04 19.28 8.67
CA ALA A 239 1.30 18.53 7.44
C ALA A 239 0.60 17.18 7.46
N ILE A 240 0.64 16.48 8.61
CA ILE A 240 -0.06 15.20 8.78
C ILE A 240 -1.58 15.43 8.68
N ALA A 241 -2.12 16.41 9.42
CA ALA A 241 -3.56 16.67 9.47
C ALA A 241 -4.17 17.05 8.11
N LEU A 242 -3.46 17.84 7.30
CA LEU A 242 -3.94 18.30 6.00
C LEU A 242 -3.53 17.41 4.83
N GLY A 243 -2.30 16.94 4.83
CA GLY A 243 -1.74 16.22 3.68
C GLY A 243 -2.05 14.72 3.70
N TYR A 244 -2.02 14.08 4.87
CA TYR A 244 -2.34 12.65 4.95
C TYR A 244 -3.77 12.32 4.45
N PRO A 245 -4.83 13.12 4.69
CA PRO A 245 -6.14 12.88 4.09
C PRO A 245 -6.13 12.72 2.57
N VAL A 246 -5.34 13.52 1.85
CA VAL A 246 -5.22 13.40 0.39
C VAL A 246 -4.65 12.04 0.00
N MET A 247 -3.57 11.65 0.64
CA MET A 247 -2.91 10.37 0.44
C MET A 247 -3.81 9.21 0.89
N GLY A 248 -4.47 9.35 2.06
CA GLY A 248 -5.37 8.33 2.60
C GLY A 248 -6.59 8.06 1.72
N ILE A 249 -7.20 9.07 1.12
CA ILE A 249 -8.30 8.91 0.16
C ILE A 249 -7.81 8.18 -1.07
N TRP A 250 -6.69 8.61 -1.66
CA TRP A 250 -6.12 7.91 -2.80
C TRP A 250 -5.84 6.44 -2.47
N PHE A 251 -5.05 6.19 -1.45
CA PHE A 251 -4.54 4.88 -1.10
C PHE A 251 -5.65 3.88 -0.75
N TRP A 252 -6.55 4.27 0.16
CA TRP A 252 -7.56 3.35 0.68
C TRP A 252 -8.80 3.26 -0.19
N CYS A 253 -9.20 4.37 -0.83
CA CYS A 253 -10.48 4.43 -1.53
C CYS A 253 -10.37 4.31 -3.04
N THR A 254 -9.23 4.70 -3.64
CA THR A 254 -9.14 4.93 -5.09
C THR A 254 -7.94 4.29 -5.76
N ASP A 255 -7.08 3.59 -5.01
CA ASP A 255 -6.00 2.78 -5.60
C ASP A 255 -6.52 1.40 -6.00
N GLN A 256 -6.23 0.98 -7.26
CA GLN A 256 -6.73 -0.28 -7.79
C GLN A 256 -6.19 -1.48 -7.02
N SER A 257 -4.92 -1.47 -6.59
CA SER A 257 -4.30 -2.61 -5.89
C SER A 257 -4.93 -2.84 -4.53
N MET A 258 -5.30 -1.77 -3.83
CA MET A 258 -5.99 -1.84 -2.55
C MET A 258 -7.46 -2.26 -2.71
N VAL A 259 -8.18 -1.62 -3.65
CA VAL A 259 -9.62 -1.85 -3.83
C VAL A 259 -9.93 -3.17 -4.53
N GLN A 260 -8.97 -3.78 -5.22
CA GLN A 260 -9.15 -5.05 -5.95
C GLN A 260 -9.78 -6.15 -5.10
N SER A 261 -9.37 -6.27 -3.83
CA SER A 261 -9.92 -7.26 -2.89
C SER A 261 -11.39 -6.97 -2.53
N ILE A 262 -11.76 -5.70 -2.42
CA ILE A 262 -13.16 -5.27 -2.21
C ILE A 262 -14.02 -5.62 -3.42
N LEU A 263 -13.51 -5.37 -4.65
CA LEU A 263 -14.22 -5.72 -5.90
C LEU A 263 -14.44 -7.24 -6.03
N GLY A 264 -13.53 -8.05 -5.45
CA GLY A 264 -13.64 -9.51 -5.36
C GLY A 264 -14.53 -10.03 -4.23
N ALA A 265 -15.20 -9.16 -3.45
CA ALA A 265 -16.02 -9.53 -2.32
C ALA A 265 -17.27 -10.33 -2.73
N LYS A 266 -17.62 -11.38 -1.96
CA LYS A 266 -18.84 -12.18 -2.16
C LYS A 266 -20.12 -11.36 -2.01
N SER A 267 -20.12 -10.32 -1.20
CA SER A 267 -21.25 -9.41 -0.99
C SER A 267 -20.76 -8.08 -0.40
N LEU A 268 -21.62 -7.06 -0.48
CA LEU A 268 -21.33 -5.75 0.12
C LEU A 268 -20.98 -5.88 1.62
N LYS A 269 -21.74 -6.68 2.37
CA LYS A 269 -21.45 -6.92 3.79
C LYS A 269 -20.07 -7.52 4.02
N GLN A 270 -19.63 -8.47 3.18
CA GLN A 270 -18.28 -9.05 3.27
C GLN A 270 -17.20 -8.01 2.95
N GLY A 271 -17.41 -7.17 1.95
CA GLY A 271 -16.50 -6.07 1.63
C GLY A 271 -16.37 -5.05 2.78
N GLN A 272 -17.50 -4.64 3.35
CA GLN A 272 -17.56 -3.69 4.47
C GLN A 272 -16.91 -4.24 5.75
N LEU A 273 -17.15 -5.50 6.09
CA LEU A 273 -16.51 -6.17 7.22
C LEU A 273 -15.01 -6.40 6.97
N GLY A 274 -14.59 -6.69 5.73
CA GLY A 274 -13.19 -6.79 5.36
C GLY A 274 -12.45 -5.45 5.51
N ALA A 275 -13.07 -4.36 5.07
CA ALA A 275 -12.55 -3.01 5.30
C ALA A 275 -12.49 -2.66 6.80
N ASN A 276 -13.48 -3.03 7.60
CA ASN A 276 -13.40 -2.85 9.05
C ASN A 276 -12.27 -3.66 9.66
N PHE A 277 -12.09 -4.91 9.23
CA PHE A 277 -11.04 -5.79 9.76
C PHE A 277 -9.64 -5.25 9.47
N ILE A 278 -9.38 -4.67 8.30
CA ILE A 278 -8.09 -4.01 8.07
C ILE A 278 -7.90 -2.80 8.98
N GLY A 279 -8.96 -2.06 9.31
CA GLY A 279 -8.89 -0.98 10.31
C GLY A 279 -8.38 -1.48 11.68
N TRP A 280 -8.80 -2.66 12.13
CA TRP A 280 -8.28 -3.31 13.33
C TRP A 280 -6.83 -3.77 13.17
N LEU A 281 -6.48 -4.34 12.01
CA LEU A 281 -5.10 -4.77 11.74
C LEU A 281 -4.12 -3.59 11.72
N LYS A 282 -4.57 -2.37 11.35
CA LYS A 282 -3.73 -1.15 11.39
C LYS A 282 -3.28 -0.77 12.80
N ILE A 283 -3.97 -1.20 13.84
CA ILE A 283 -3.50 -1.05 15.22
C ILE A 283 -2.22 -1.84 15.44
N LEU A 284 -2.14 -3.03 14.86
CA LEU A 284 -0.98 -3.92 14.99
C LEU A 284 0.28 -3.36 14.31
N ASP A 285 0.17 -2.53 13.29
CA ASP A 285 1.33 -1.97 12.56
C ASP A 285 2.28 -1.25 13.52
N VAL A 286 1.73 -0.43 14.42
CA VAL A 286 2.54 0.31 15.40
C VAL A 286 3.19 -0.65 16.39
N ALA A 287 2.42 -1.59 16.94
CA ALA A 287 2.91 -2.55 17.91
C ALA A 287 3.96 -3.51 17.35
N LEU A 288 3.79 -3.94 16.08
CA LEU A 288 4.63 -4.95 15.46
C LEU A 288 5.84 -4.39 14.71
N PHE A 289 5.81 -3.11 14.30
CA PHE A 289 6.84 -2.55 13.42
C PHE A 289 7.50 -1.29 13.99
N ILE A 290 6.75 -0.34 14.54
CA ILE A 290 7.29 0.92 15.07
C ILE A 290 7.89 0.71 16.46
N ILE A 291 7.16 0.05 17.37
CA ILE A 291 7.66 -0.25 18.74
C ILE A 291 8.99 -1.03 18.70
N PRO A 292 9.17 -2.08 17.88
CA PRO A 292 10.49 -2.71 17.74
C PRO A 292 11.61 -1.74 17.33
N GLY A 293 11.31 -0.74 16.50
CA GLY A 293 12.27 0.32 16.18
C GLY A 293 12.66 1.16 17.39
N ILE A 294 11.68 1.55 18.22
CA ILE A 294 11.91 2.26 19.48
C ILE A 294 12.71 1.36 20.46
N CYS A 295 12.37 0.07 20.57
CA CYS A 295 13.15 -0.89 21.37
C CYS A 295 14.60 -1.02 20.84
N CYS A 296 14.79 -0.99 19.53
CA CYS A 296 16.10 -1.01 18.93
C CYS A 296 16.94 0.22 19.31
N PHE A 297 16.34 1.40 19.37
CA PHE A 297 17.01 2.61 19.86
C PHE A 297 17.52 2.45 21.30
N VAL A 298 16.71 1.83 22.19
CA VAL A 298 17.08 1.57 23.58
C VAL A 298 18.20 0.52 23.69
N LEU A 299 18.11 -0.57 22.91
CA LEU A 299 19.03 -1.71 23.03
C LEU A 299 20.33 -1.52 22.23
N PHE A 300 20.28 -0.78 21.14
CA PHE A 300 21.40 -0.59 20.20
C PHE A 300 21.57 0.88 19.80
N PRO A 301 21.76 1.81 20.75
CA PRO A 301 21.82 3.25 20.49
C PRO A 301 22.97 3.67 19.55
N GLN A 302 23.98 2.82 19.38
CA GLN A 302 25.12 3.05 18.48
C GLN A 302 24.87 2.66 17.02
N LEU A 303 23.67 2.20 16.66
CA LEU A 303 23.31 1.83 15.30
C LEU A 303 23.42 3.05 14.38
N LYS A 304 24.30 2.95 13.35
CA LYS A 304 24.57 4.08 12.45
C LYS A 304 23.55 4.22 11.35
N ASN A 305 23.03 3.11 10.85
CA ASN A 305 22.04 3.09 9.79
C ASN A 305 20.67 2.67 10.37
N PRO A 306 19.72 3.61 10.53
CA PRO A 306 18.39 3.29 11.06
C PRO A 306 17.62 2.24 10.25
N ASP A 307 17.87 2.13 8.95
CA ASP A 307 17.20 1.16 8.07
C ASP A 307 17.60 -0.30 8.38
N GLU A 308 18.61 -0.49 9.22
CA GLU A 308 19.00 -1.80 9.75
C GLU A 308 18.32 -2.13 11.09
N ALA A 309 17.52 -1.22 11.67
CA ALA A 309 16.96 -1.38 13.02
C ALA A 309 16.15 -2.68 13.16
N TYR A 310 15.24 -2.98 12.21
CA TYR A 310 14.44 -4.20 12.28
C TYR A 310 15.31 -5.45 12.21
N MET A 311 16.24 -5.51 11.26
CA MET A 311 17.12 -6.67 11.10
C MET A 311 18.11 -6.83 12.25
N THR A 312 18.57 -5.72 12.83
CA THR A 312 19.38 -5.74 14.07
C THR A 312 18.63 -6.41 15.21
N MET A 313 17.35 -6.07 15.39
CA MET A 313 16.50 -6.74 16.39
C MET A 313 16.34 -8.24 16.07
N VAL A 314 16.08 -8.59 14.81
CA VAL A 314 15.92 -9.99 14.37
C VAL A 314 17.14 -10.82 14.73
N VAL A 315 18.34 -10.42 14.29
CA VAL A 315 19.55 -11.23 14.45
C VAL A 315 20.09 -11.29 15.87
N ASN A 316 19.78 -10.30 16.73
CA ASN A 316 20.28 -10.25 18.11
C ASN A 316 19.29 -10.77 19.15
N LEU A 317 17.99 -10.84 18.84
CA LEU A 317 16.97 -11.25 19.82
C LEU A 317 16.40 -12.63 19.58
N LEU A 318 16.35 -13.07 18.33
CA LEU A 318 15.72 -14.34 17.98
C LEU A 318 16.72 -15.50 18.06
N PRO A 319 16.26 -16.67 18.50
CA PRO A 319 17.07 -17.88 18.43
C PRO A 319 17.27 -18.33 16.99
N GLN A 320 18.31 -19.14 16.78
CA GLN A 320 18.61 -19.78 15.49
C GLN A 320 17.39 -20.53 14.95
N GLY A 321 17.16 -20.46 13.65
CA GLY A 321 16.00 -20.98 12.98
C GLY A 321 14.79 -20.04 12.98
N MET A 322 14.51 -19.31 14.04
CA MET A 322 13.47 -18.26 14.01
C MET A 322 13.91 -17.06 13.18
N THR A 323 15.21 -16.76 13.15
CA THR A 323 15.78 -15.74 12.25
C THR A 323 15.50 -16.11 10.79
N GLY A 324 15.76 -17.35 10.39
CA GLY A 324 15.43 -17.85 9.05
C GLY A 324 13.93 -17.80 8.75
N LEU A 325 13.08 -18.12 9.73
CA LEU A 325 11.63 -18.06 9.56
C LEU A 325 11.14 -16.61 9.31
N ILE A 326 11.62 -15.63 10.09
CA ILE A 326 11.29 -14.22 9.83
C ILE A 326 11.76 -13.80 8.43
N MET A 327 12.97 -14.14 8.04
CA MET A 327 13.48 -13.81 6.71
C MET A 327 12.62 -14.41 5.60
N ALA A 328 12.22 -15.67 5.76
CA ALA A 328 11.31 -16.34 4.83
C ALA A 328 9.97 -15.61 4.72
N VAL A 329 9.40 -15.20 5.85
CA VAL A 329 8.13 -14.46 5.91
C VAL A 329 8.26 -13.08 5.28
N LEU A 330 9.38 -12.37 5.49
CA LEU A 330 9.65 -11.08 4.87
C LEU A 330 9.76 -11.18 3.34
N ILE A 331 10.51 -12.14 2.84
CA ILE A 331 10.63 -12.40 1.39
C ILE A 331 9.26 -12.77 0.81
N ALA A 332 8.49 -13.59 1.50
CA ALA A 332 7.15 -13.96 1.07
C ALA A 332 6.17 -12.78 1.03
N ALA A 333 6.24 -11.89 2.02
CA ALA A 333 5.40 -10.69 2.04
C ALA A 333 5.78 -9.70 0.92
N LEU A 334 7.08 -9.59 0.54
CA LEU A 334 7.49 -8.87 -0.67
C LEU A 334 6.87 -9.47 -1.93
N ILE A 335 6.99 -10.78 -2.09
CA ILE A 335 6.40 -11.51 -3.21
C ILE A 335 4.90 -11.22 -3.28
N SER A 336 4.19 -11.31 -2.15
CA SER A 336 2.76 -11.04 -2.04
C SER A 336 2.36 -9.62 -2.50
N THR A 337 3.11 -8.59 -2.10
CA THR A 337 2.86 -7.21 -2.53
C THR A 337 3.08 -7.06 -4.04
N ILE A 338 4.17 -7.61 -4.57
CA ILE A 338 4.47 -7.59 -6.00
C ILE A 338 3.40 -8.33 -6.80
N ASP A 339 2.96 -9.50 -6.34
CA ASP A 339 1.91 -10.31 -6.97
C ASP A 339 0.59 -9.55 -7.05
N SER A 340 0.19 -8.89 -5.96
CA SER A 340 -1.02 -8.08 -5.91
C SER A 340 -0.95 -6.91 -6.90
N ALA A 341 0.21 -6.26 -7.00
CA ALA A 341 0.45 -5.17 -7.92
C ALA A 341 0.45 -5.64 -9.39
N LEU A 342 1.12 -6.75 -9.70
CA LEU A 342 1.13 -7.35 -11.05
C LEU A 342 -0.28 -7.80 -11.47
N ASN A 343 -1.07 -8.36 -10.54
CA ASN A 343 -2.47 -8.71 -10.81
C ASN A 343 -3.32 -7.47 -11.12
N SER A 344 -3.14 -6.39 -10.35
CA SER A 344 -3.86 -5.13 -10.58
C SER A 344 -3.46 -4.47 -11.91
N LEU A 345 -2.16 -4.44 -12.22
CA LEU A 345 -1.64 -3.97 -13.49
C LEU A 345 -2.25 -4.75 -14.68
N SER A 346 -2.22 -6.08 -14.57
CA SER A 346 -2.79 -6.98 -15.58
C SER A 346 -4.30 -6.75 -15.75
N THR A 347 -5.02 -6.57 -14.65
CA THR A 347 -6.46 -6.32 -14.65
C THR A 347 -6.80 -5.03 -15.40
N VAL A 348 -6.16 -3.92 -15.01
CA VAL A 348 -6.44 -2.61 -15.63
C VAL A 348 -6.06 -2.61 -17.11
N PHE A 349 -4.86 -3.07 -17.46
CA PHE A 349 -4.46 -3.09 -18.87
C PHE A 349 -5.37 -3.99 -19.71
N THR A 350 -5.63 -5.19 -19.25
CA THR A 350 -6.38 -6.19 -20.04
C THR A 350 -7.83 -5.80 -20.20
N LEU A 351 -8.50 -5.35 -19.14
CA LEU A 351 -9.92 -5.05 -19.17
C LEU A 351 -10.23 -3.63 -19.70
N ASP A 352 -9.42 -2.64 -19.35
CA ASP A 352 -9.69 -1.25 -19.71
C ASP A 352 -9.04 -0.81 -21.02
N ILE A 353 -7.97 -1.46 -21.44
CA ILE A 353 -7.24 -1.11 -22.67
C ILE A 353 -7.41 -2.21 -23.72
N TYR A 354 -6.92 -3.43 -23.47
CA TYR A 354 -6.88 -4.49 -24.48
C TYR A 354 -8.28 -4.94 -24.90
N ALA A 355 -9.06 -5.52 -24.00
CA ALA A 355 -10.36 -6.11 -24.33
C ALA A 355 -11.35 -5.06 -24.86
N ARG A 356 -11.21 -3.81 -24.45
CA ARG A 356 -12.15 -2.76 -24.84
C ARG A 356 -11.74 -2.01 -26.11
N LYS A 357 -10.45 -1.70 -26.27
CA LYS A 357 -9.99 -0.85 -27.37
C LYS A 357 -9.45 -1.65 -28.56
N TYR A 358 -8.75 -2.74 -28.27
CA TYR A 358 -8.06 -3.52 -29.32
C TYR A 358 -8.81 -4.78 -29.73
N ASN A 359 -9.49 -5.48 -28.80
CA ASN A 359 -10.21 -6.71 -29.12
C ASN A 359 -11.48 -6.85 -28.28
N GLN A 360 -12.57 -6.21 -28.72
CA GLN A 360 -13.86 -6.22 -28.02
C GLN A 360 -14.53 -7.60 -27.97
N GLN A 361 -14.12 -8.53 -28.82
CA GLN A 361 -14.61 -9.90 -28.88
C GLN A 361 -13.61 -10.90 -28.29
N ALA A 362 -12.65 -10.43 -27.48
CA ALA A 362 -11.66 -11.29 -26.86
C ALA A 362 -12.30 -12.38 -26.01
N SER A 363 -11.95 -13.63 -26.28
CA SER A 363 -12.36 -14.76 -25.44
C SER A 363 -11.69 -14.68 -24.07
N ASN A 364 -12.28 -15.34 -23.05
CA ASN A 364 -11.69 -15.42 -21.71
C ASN A 364 -10.24 -15.94 -21.74
N ALA A 365 -9.94 -16.89 -22.62
CA ALA A 365 -8.58 -17.42 -22.79
C ALA A 365 -7.61 -16.35 -23.31
N GLN A 366 -8.02 -15.51 -24.26
CA GLN A 366 -7.22 -14.40 -24.78
C GLN A 366 -7.01 -13.33 -23.71
N ILE A 367 -8.04 -13.00 -22.92
CA ILE A 367 -7.98 -12.07 -21.81
C ILE A 367 -6.94 -12.54 -20.79
N VAL A 368 -7.00 -13.81 -20.36
CA VAL A 368 -6.05 -14.40 -19.43
C VAL A 368 -4.63 -14.43 -20.00
N LYS A 369 -4.46 -14.82 -21.27
CA LYS A 369 -3.15 -14.83 -21.95
C LYS A 369 -2.53 -13.44 -22.00
N THR A 370 -3.31 -12.43 -22.36
CA THR A 370 -2.85 -11.04 -22.41
C THR A 370 -2.45 -10.56 -21.01
N GLY A 371 -3.27 -10.83 -19.99
CA GLY A 371 -2.94 -10.48 -18.60
C GLY A 371 -1.61 -11.05 -18.13
N ARG A 372 -1.31 -12.31 -18.48
CA ARG A 372 -0.01 -12.93 -18.18
C ARG A 372 1.17 -12.21 -18.84
N TRP A 373 1.05 -11.85 -20.12
CA TRP A 373 2.09 -11.10 -20.83
C TRP A 373 2.28 -9.69 -20.25
N VAL A 374 1.18 -9.04 -19.84
CA VAL A 374 1.23 -7.73 -19.19
C VAL A 374 1.95 -7.81 -17.83
N ALA A 375 1.71 -8.88 -17.06
CA ALA A 375 2.44 -9.12 -15.82
C ALA A 375 3.94 -9.26 -16.06
N VAL A 376 4.35 -10.02 -17.09
CA VAL A 376 5.78 -10.17 -17.46
C VAL A 376 6.38 -8.83 -17.87
N ALA A 377 5.72 -8.10 -18.77
CA ALA A 377 6.19 -6.79 -19.22
C ALA A 377 6.28 -5.78 -18.07
N GLY A 378 5.27 -5.76 -17.20
CA GLY A 378 5.26 -4.93 -15.98
C GLY A 378 6.39 -5.28 -15.02
N ALA A 379 6.68 -6.56 -14.83
CA ALA A 379 7.80 -7.03 -14.02
C ALA A 379 9.16 -6.53 -14.56
N ILE A 380 9.37 -6.61 -15.87
CA ILE A 380 10.61 -6.12 -16.53
C ILE A 380 10.76 -4.60 -16.35
N LEU A 381 9.69 -3.84 -16.61
CA LEU A 381 9.69 -2.38 -16.42
C LEU A 381 9.95 -1.99 -14.96
N ALA A 382 9.39 -2.73 -14.02
CA ALA A 382 9.56 -2.48 -12.60
C ALA A 382 11.00 -2.69 -12.12
N VAL A 383 11.74 -3.65 -12.70
CA VAL A 383 13.20 -3.79 -12.45
C VAL A 383 13.94 -2.52 -12.82
N GLY A 384 13.70 -1.97 -14.00
CA GLY A 384 14.31 -0.71 -14.45
C GLY A 384 14.00 0.47 -13.52
N LEU A 385 12.74 0.57 -13.08
CA LEU A 385 12.31 1.61 -12.13
C LEU A 385 12.96 1.46 -10.76
N ALA A 386 13.05 0.23 -10.24
CA ALA A 386 13.69 -0.04 -8.95
C ALA A 386 15.18 0.34 -8.97
N LEU A 387 15.88 0.02 -10.04
CA LEU A 387 17.28 0.42 -10.22
C LEU A 387 17.45 1.94 -10.38
N ALA A 388 16.49 2.62 -11.02
CA ALA A 388 16.50 4.07 -11.11
C ALA A 388 16.28 4.75 -9.74
N MET A 389 15.46 4.16 -8.86
CA MET A 389 15.22 4.68 -7.51
C MET A 389 16.45 4.64 -6.62
N ASP A 390 17.41 3.74 -6.87
CA ASP A 390 18.69 3.69 -6.17
C ASP A 390 19.56 4.96 -6.37
N SER A 391 19.22 5.76 -7.36
CA SER A 391 19.90 7.06 -7.62
C SER A 391 19.40 8.22 -6.74
N ILE A 392 18.29 8.05 -6.00
CA ILE A 392 17.73 9.09 -5.10
C ILE A 392 18.63 9.19 -3.87
N LYS A 393 19.17 10.38 -3.62
CA LYS A 393 20.08 10.64 -2.50
C LYS A 393 19.47 11.62 -1.49
N GLY A 394 19.98 11.58 -0.25
CA GLY A 394 19.65 12.59 0.78
C GLY A 394 18.34 12.39 1.54
N LEU A 395 17.55 11.37 1.21
CA LEU A 395 16.32 11.03 1.93
C LEU A 395 16.39 9.60 2.50
N LYS A 396 15.74 9.38 3.64
CA LYS A 396 15.55 8.04 4.21
C LYS A 396 14.54 7.25 3.39
N LEU A 397 14.62 5.92 3.41
CA LEU A 397 13.72 5.03 2.66
C LEU A 397 12.23 5.33 2.94
N PHE A 398 11.87 5.57 4.19
CA PHE A 398 10.49 5.91 4.58
C PHE A 398 10.01 7.20 3.91
N ASP A 399 10.84 8.24 3.92
CA ASP A 399 10.51 9.56 3.37
C ASP A 399 10.37 9.52 1.85
N ILE A 400 11.27 8.78 1.15
CA ILE A 400 11.15 8.53 -0.30
C ILE A 400 9.81 7.87 -0.60
N PHE A 401 9.48 6.81 0.16
CA PHE A 401 8.24 6.05 -0.03
C PHE A 401 7.02 6.95 0.12
N GLN A 402 6.96 7.70 1.21
CA GLN A 402 5.83 8.56 1.52
C GLN A 402 5.73 9.78 0.59
N ALA A 403 6.86 10.36 0.17
CA ALA A 403 6.87 11.47 -0.77
C ALA A 403 6.35 11.05 -2.15
N VAL A 404 6.81 9.91 -2.68
CA VAL A 404 6.31 9.37 -3.95
C VAL A 404 4.80 9.15 -3.90
N LEU A 405 4.29 8.52 -2.81
CA LEU A 405 2.85 8.33 -2.62
C LEU A 405 2.11 9.68 -2.48
N GLY A 406 2.70 10.63 -1.77
CA GLY A 406 2.15 11.97 -1.57
C GLY A 406 1.96 12.73 -2.89
N PHE A 407 2.87 12.60 -3.84
CA PHE A 407 2.75 13.26 -5.16
C PHE A 407 1.84 12.50 -6.14
N ILE A 408 1.67 11.21 -5.99
CA ILE A 408 0.72 10.42 -6.78
C ILE A 408 -0.74 10.72 -6.35
N ALA A 409 -1.00 10.94 -5.07
CA ALA A 409 -2.34 11.01 -4.51
C ALA A 409 -3.26 12.14 -5.03
N PRO A 410 -2.81 13.40 -5.21
CA PRO A 410 -3.70 14.55 -5.41
C PRO A 410 -4.65 14.45 -6.61
N PRO A 411 -4.23 14.07 -7.83
CA PRO A 411 -5.13 14.00 -8.98
C PRO A 411 -6.24 12.97 -8.81
N MET A 412 -5.88 11.80 -8.24
CA MET A 412 -6.84 10.72 -7.99
C MET A 412 -7.83 11.10 -6.89
N ALA A 413 -7.33 11.56 -5.74
CA ALA A 413 -8.19 11.98 -4.64
C ALA A 413 -9.17 13.08 -5.10
N ALA A 414 -8.68 14.08 -5.84
CA ALA A 414 -9.52 15.16 -6.34
C ALA A 414 -10.61 14.69 -7.30
N VAL A 415 -10.26 13.89 -8.31
CA VAL A 415 -11.25 13.45 -9.31
C VAL A 415 -12.30 12.51 -8.72
N PHE A 416 -11.89 11.61 -7.79
CA PHE A 416 -12.84 10.70 -7.16
C PHE A 416 -13.76 11.42 -6.17
N LEU A 417 -13.25 12.37 -5.37
CA LEU A 417 -14.11 13.16 -4.49
C LEU A 417 -15.10 14.00 -5.28
N LEU A 418 -14.64 14.72 -6.30
CA LEU A 418 -15.52 15.48 -7.18
C LEU A 418 -16.54 14.58 -7.87
N GLY A 419 -16.12 13.43 -8.37
CA GLY A 419 -16.98 12.49 -9.08
C GLY A 419 -18.05 11.83 -8.21
N VAL A 420 -17.71 11.51 -6.95
CA VAL A 420 -18.59 10.81 -6.02
C VAL A 420 -19.50 11.78 -5.25
N PHE A 421 -19.01 12.93 -4.82
CA PHE A 421 -19.72 13.83 -3.92
C PHE A 421 -20.36 15.03 -4.62
N TRP A 422 -19.89 15.41 -5.81
CA TRP A 422 -20.42 16.59 -6.49
C TRP A 422 -21.01 16.25 -7.87
N LYS A 423 -22.36 16.28 -7.95
CA LYS A 423 -23.10 15.89 -9.16
C LYS A 423 -22.82 16.78 -10.38
N ARG A 424 -22.35 18.02 -10.18
CA ARG A 424 -22.08 18.95 -11.27
C ARG A 424 -20.70 18.77 -11.93
N THR A 425 -19.87 17.86 -11.42
CA THR A 425 -18.54 17.60 -12.01
C THR A 425 -18.70 17.19 -13.47
N SER A 426 -18.05 17.93 -14.37
CA SER A 426 -18.08 17.64 -15.80
C SER A 426 -16.98 16.69 -16.24
N THR A 427 -17.18 16.01 -17.36
CA THR A 427 -16.17 15.15 -17.99
C THR A 427 -14.89 15.93 -18.34
N LYS A 428 -15.02 17.19 -18.78
CA LYS A 428 -13.85 18.05 -19.08
C LYS A 428 -13.03 18.33 -17.82
N ALA A 429 -13.71 18.64 -16.69
CA ALA A 429 -13.04 18.84 -15.42
C ALA A 429 -12.33 17.58 -14.93
N ALA A 430 -12.98 16.43 -14.99
CA ALA A 430 -12.39 15.15 -14.61
C ALA A 430 -11.13 14.83 -15.45
N ASN A 431 -11.20 15.01 -16.77
CA ASN A 431 -10.07 14.78 -17.66
C ASN A 431 -8.92 15.77 -17.41
N PHE A 432 -9.23 17.04 -17.14
CA PHE A 432 -8.23 18.05 -16.81
C PHE A 432 -7.53 17.74 -15.49
N VAL A 433 -8.29 17.44 -14.43
CA VAL A 433 -7.73 17.11 -13.11
C VAL A 433 -6.82 15.89 -13.21
N LEU A 434 -7.22 14.86 -13.97
CA LEU A 434 -6.38 13.66 -14.15
C LEU A 434 -5.14 13.95 -14.99
N SER A 435 -5.25 14.61 -16.15
CA SER A 435 -4.11 14.77 -17.06
C SER A 435 -3.18 15.91 -16.65
N ALA A 436 -3.69 17.14 -16.53
CA ALA A 436 -2.90 18.29 -16.12
C ALA A 436 -2.46 18.17 -14.66
N GLY A 437 -3.35 17.67 -13.79
CA GLY A 437 -3.01 17.42 -12.38
C GLY A 437 -1.89 16.43 -12.21
N THR A 438 -1.87 15.35 -12.99
CA THR A 438 -0.77 14.37 -12.99
C THR A 438 0.54 15.01 -13.45
N LEU A 439 0.50 15.83 -14.49
CA LEU A 439 1.68 16.54 -14.98
C LEU A 439 2.23 17.50 -13.92
N ILE A 440 1.37 18.28 -13.28
CA ILE A 440 1.76 19.18 -12.18
C ILE A 440 2.38 18.40 -11.03
N SER A 441 1.70 17.37 -10.54
CA SER A 441 2.21 16.54 -9.44
C SER A 441 3.55 15.89 -9.78
N PHE A 442 3.69 15.34 -10.98
CA PHE A 442 4.93 14.72 -11.43
C PHE A 442 6.07 15.74 -11.57
N THR A 443 5.79 16.93 -12.10
CA THR A 443 6.78 18.00 -12.19
C THR A 443 7.27 18.39 -10.80
N VAL A 444 6.36 18.63 -9.84
CA VAL A 444 6.73 18.95 -8.46
C VAL A 444 7.54 17.82 -7.83
N ALA A 445 7.16 16.54 -8.06
CA ALA A 445 7.89 15.38 -7.56
C ALA A 445 9.32 15.33 -8.10
N VAL A 446 9.53 15.55 -9.41
CA VAL A 446 10.87 15.58 -10.03
C VAL A 446 11.73 16.69 -9.44
N PHE A 447 11.16 17.89 -9.25
CA PHE A 447 11.89 18.98 -8.62
C PHE A 447 12.24 18.67 -7.16
N TYR A 448 11.30 18.12 -6.39
CA TYR A 448 11.48 17.79 -4.97
C TYR A 448 12.49 16.66 -4.72
N LEU A 449 12.52 15.64 -5.60
CA LEU A 449 13.34 14.44 -5.38
C LEU A 449 14.70 14.48 -6.09
N TRP A 450 14.80 15.16 -7.26
CA TRP A 450 16.01 15.06 -8.10
C TRP A 450 16.64 16.41 -8.47
N VAL A 451 15.85 17.44 -8.84
CA VAL A 451 16.41 18.71 -9.32
C VAL A 451 16.88 19.59 -8.17
N PHE A 452 16.06 19.71 -7.14
CA PHE A 452 16.34 20.40 -5.87
C PHE A 452 16.01 19.47 -4.71
N PRO A 453 16.81 18.41 -4.44
CA PRO A 453 16.47 17.40 -3.46
C PRO A 453 16.12 18.01 -2.10
N ALA A 454 14.97 17.65 -1.55
CA ALA A 454 14.49 18.23 -0.29
C ALA A 454 15.45 18.00 0.90
N GLY A 455 16.25 16.93 0.85
CA GLY A 455 17.29 16.68 1.84
C GLY A 455 18.44 17.70 1.81
N GLU A 456 18.63 18.38 0.68
CA GLU A 456 19.68 19.42 0.50
C GLU A 456 19.10 20.85 0.54
N TYR A 457 17.80 21.00 0.22
CA TYR A 457 17.11 22.28 0.13
C TYR A 457 16.00 22.40 1.19
N PRO A 458 16.32 22.85 2.41
CA PRO A 458 15.37 22.90 3.54
C PRO A 458 14.24 23.95 3.40
N GLN A 459 14.24 24.75 2.31
CA GLN A 459 13.17 25.69 2.02
C GLN A 459 11.89 25.02 1.49
N TRP A 460 11.96 23.78 1.04
CA TRP A 460 10.77 23.05 0.60
C TRP A 460 9.76 22.90 1.74
N PRO A 461 8.47 23.15 1.51
CA PRO A 461 7.44 22.70 2.42
C PRO A 461 7.48 21.17 2.54
N HIS A 462 7.05 20.64 3.67
CA HIS A 462 6.92 19.20 3.85
C HIS A 462 6.09 18.56 2.71
N PHE A 463 6.48 17.41 2.18
CA PHE A 463 5.83 16.77 1.02
C PHE A 463 4.31 16.57 1.18
N LEU A 464 3.83 16.32 2.40
CA LEU A 464 2.40 16.23 2.69
C LEU A 464 1.68 17.58 2.47
N LEU A 465 2.29 18.71 2.82
CA LEU A 465 1.70 20.03 2.54
C LEU A 465 1.70 20.34 1.04
N LEU A 466 2.75 19.96 0.31
CA LEU A 466 2.77 20.07 -1.15
C LEU A 466 1.65 19.24 -1.79
N SER A 467 1.47 18.01 -1.32
CA SER A 467 0.35 17.15 -1.72
C SER A 467 -1.01 17.83 -1.49
N PHE A 468 -1.20 18.42 -0.32
CA PHE A 468 -2.42 19.16 0.02
C PHE A 468 -2.62 20.39 -0.86
N TYR A 469 -1.57 21.19 -1.12
CA TYR A 469 -1.67 22.37 -1.97
C TYR A 469 -2.04 22.01 -3.42
N ILE A 470 -1.40 20.97 -3.98
CA ILE A 470 -1.75 20.48 -5.30
C ILE A 470 -3.20 19.98 -5.32
N PHE A 471 -3.62 19.23 -4.32
CA PHE A 471 -5.00 18.76 -4.19
C PHE A 471 -6.02 19.92 -4.14
N CYS A 472 -5.79 20.94 -3.32
CA CYS A 472 -6.66 22.11 -3.24
C CYS A 472 -6.73 22.86 -4.58
N LEU A 473 -5.60 23.04 -5.25
CA LEU A 473 -5.54 23.63 -6.58
C LEU A 473 -6.39 22.84 -7.59
N LEU A 474 -6.26 21.50 -7.60
CA LEU A 474 -6.99 20.63 -8.50
C LEU A 474 -8.50 20.58 -8.22
N ILE A 475 -8.91 20.59 -6.95
CA ILE A 475 -10.32 20.71 -6.55
C ILE A 475 -10.88 22.05 -7.05
N PHE A 476 -10.16 23.16 -6.79
CA PHE A 476 -10.58 24.49 -7.22
C PHE A 476 -10.74 24.59 -8.74
N LEU A 477 -9.73 24.15 -9.51
CA LEU A 477 -9.78 24.15 -10.97
C LEU A 477 -10.87 23.20 -11.50
N GLY A 478 -11.04 22.02 -10.89
CA GLY A 478 -12.10 21.09 -11.24
C GLY A 478 -13.51 21.67 -11.04
N ILE A 479 -13.71 22.42 -9.96
CA ILE A 479 -14.96 23.16 -9.69
C ILE A 479 -15.16 24.25 -10.74
N LEU A 480 -14.15 25.10 -10.97
CA LEU A 480 -14.26 26.18 -11.95
C LEU A 480 -14.61 25.66 -13.34
N ILE A 481 -13.87 24.67 -13.84
CA ILE A 481 -14.12 24.07 -15.17
C ILE A 481 -15.54 23.51 -15.24
N SER A 482 -16.00 22.82 -14.18
CA SER A 482 -17.35 22.24 -14.15
C SER A 482 -18.45 23.30 -14.12
N LEU A 483 -18.22 24.43 -13.49
CA LEU A 483 -19.19 25.53 -13.46
C LEU A 483 -19.33 26.22 -14.82
N TYR A 484 -18.23 26.37 -15.56
CA TYR A 484 -18.21 26.97 -16.91
C TYR A 484 -18.65 25.99 -18.01
N ASP A 485 -18.59 24.67 -17.77
CA ASP A 485 -18.98 23.67 -18.76
C ASP A 485 -20.49 23.49 -18.82
N LYS A 486 -21.12 24.06 -19.86
CA LYS A 486 -22.56 23.98 -20.10
C LYS A 486 -23.05 22.57 -20.43
N THR A 487 -22.17 21.65 -20.82
CA THR A 487 -22.52 20.29 -21.22
C THR A 487 -22.77 19.38 -20.01
N ALA A 488 -22.29 19.74 -18.84
CA ALA A 488 -22.37 18.96 -17.60
C ALA A 488 -23.81 18.66 -17.08
N ARG A 489 -24.81 19.36 -17.59
CA ARG A 489 -26.20 19.27 -17.10
C ARG A 489 -27.00 18.05 -17.57
N LYS A 490 -26.58 17.33 -18.62
CA LYS A 490 -27.39 16.29 -19.29
C LYS A 490 -27.01 14.82 -18.99
N GLU A 491 -25.80 14.54 -18.53
CA GLU A 491 -25.30 13.15 -18.50
C GLU A 491 -25.28 12.48 -17.09
N ASN A 492 -25.75 13.14 -16.04
CA ASN A 492 -25.22 12.89 -14.71
C ASN A 492 -26.10 12.11 -13.72
N ASP A 493 -27.13 11.40 -14.15
CA ASP A 493 -28.08 10.76 -13.22
C ASP A 493 -27.81 9.29 -12.88
N LEU A 494 -26.73 8.71 -13.41
CA LEU A 494 -26.65 7.26 -13.54
C LEU A 494 -26.02 6.48 -12.38
N THR A 495 -25.36 7.06 -11.38
CA THR A 495 -24.55 6.15 -10.55
C THR A 495 -24.44 6.43 -9.05
N LEU A 496 -24.90 7.56 -8.59
CA LEU A 496 -24.65 7.94 -7.19
C LEU A 496 -25.75 7.53 -6.20
N THR A 497 -26.85 6.95 -6.69
CA THR A 497 -28.04 6.67 -5.90
C THR A 497 -28.09 5.30 -5.23
N ALA A 498 -27.22 4.36 -5.58
CA ALA A 498 -27.21 3.06 -4.91
C ALA A 498 -26.49 3.12 -3.55
N SER A 499 -27.03 3.89 -2.62
CA SER A 499 -26.66 3.79 -1.22
C SER A 499 -27.36 2.58 -0.61
N ALA A 500 -26.80 1.39 -0.81
CA ALA A 500 -27.16 0.27 0.03
C ALA A 500 -26.83 0.65 1.48
N LYS A 501 -27.82 0.69 2.35
CA LYS A 501 -27.63 1.07 3.76
C LYS A 501 -26.60 0.15 4.42
N THR A 502 -25.57 0.74 5.00
CA THR A 502 -24.60 0.01 5.81
C THR A 502 -25.31 -0.66 6.99
N SER A 503 -25.04 -1.93 7.25
CA SER A 503 -25.72 -2.66 8.32
C SER A 503 -25.33 -2.09 9.70
N LYS A 504 -26.27 -2.12 10.66
CA LYS A 504 -26.02 -1.68 12.05
C LYS A 504 -24.80 -2.37 12.66
N GLN A 505 -24.62 -3.66 12.38
CA GLN A 505 -23.46 -4.43 12.86
C GLN A 505 -22.13 -3.84 12.38
N VAL A 506 -22.03 -3.46 11.11
CA VAL A 506 -20.81 -2.83 10.55
C VAL A 506 -20.55 -1.49 11.25
N LEU A 507 -21.59 -0.67 11.44
CA LEU A 507 -21.46 0.64 12.10
C LEU A 507 -21.03 0.50 13.58
N ILE A 508 -21.52 -0.50 14.30
CA ILE A 508 -21.09 -0.76 15.70
C ILE A 508 -19.59 -1.08 15.74
N TRP A 509 -19.09 -1.97 14.87
CA TRP A 509 -17.66 -2.29 14.82
C TRP A 509 -16.80 -1.08 14.47
N TRP A 510 -17.29 -0.19 13.60
CA TRP A 510 -16.61 1.06 13.29
C TRP A 510 -16.60 2.05 14.45
N LEU A 511 -17.70 2.13 15.22
CA LEU A 511 -17.76 2.97 16.41
C LEU A 511 -16.76 2.51 17.46
N ILE A 512 -16.68 1.19 17.70
CA ILE A 512 -15.71 0.62 18.66
C ILE A 512 -14.28 0.95 18.21
N LEU A 513 -13.96 0.73 16.92
CA LEU A 513 -12.65 1.05 16.39
C LEU A 513 -12.32 2.55 16.52
N ALA A 514 -13.28 3.44 16.23
CA ALA A 514 -13.09 4.87 16.38
C ALA A 514 -12.79 5.28 17.83
N ILE A 515 -13.50 4.69 18.80
CA ILE A 515 -13.24 4.92 20.23
C ILE A 515 -11.81 4.51 20.59
N VAL A 516 -11.38 3.33 20.16
CA VAL A 516 -10.01 2.83 20.40
C VAL A 516 -8.97 3.77 19.78
N MET A 517 -9.17 4.19 18.52
CA MET A 517 -8.23 5.09 17.84
C MET A 517 -8.15 6.46 18.50
N ILE A 518 -9.29 7.04 18.87
CA ILE A 518 -9.33 8.32 19.60
C ILE A 518 -8.63 8.19 20.95
N SER A 519 -8.82 7.07 21.65
CA SER A 519 -8.14 6.82 22.91
C SER A 519 -6.61 6.82 22.76
N PHE A 520 -6.08 6.22 21.69
CA PHE A 520 -4.64 6.29 21.41
C PHE A 520 -4.14 7.71 21.18
N TYR A 521 -4.88 8.53 20.42
CA TYR A 521 -4.52 9.93 20.22
C TYR A 521 -4.57 10.76 21.51
N ILE A 522 -5.49 10.44 22.44
CA ILE A 522 -5.53 11.09 23.76
C ILE A 522 -4.36 10.64 24.62
N ILE A 523 -4.05 9.34 24.67
CA ILE A 523 -2.97 8.78 25.50
C ILE A 523 -1.59 9.29 25.01
N PHE A 524 -1.37 9.35 23.71
CA PHE A 524 -0.09 9.70 23.11
C PHE A 524 -0.06 11.14 22.56
N ASN A 525 -0.80 12.07 23.17
CA ASN A 525 -0.83 13.49 22.80
C ASN A 525 0.00 14.34 23.77
N GLY A 526 1.29 14.05 23.85
CA GLY A 526 2.24 14.97 24.48
C GLY A 526 2.08 15.13 26.00
N HIS A 527 2.44 14.15 26.74
CA HIS A 527 2.71 14.26 28.18
C HIS A 527 4.21 14.43 28.43
#